data_abeaa671b35dd5fd80efd0d195ce168e
#
_entry.id   abeaa671b35dd5fd80efd0d195ce168e
#
_cell.length_a   1.000
_cell.length_b   1.000
_cell.length_c   1.000
_cell.angle_alpha   90.00
_cell.angle_beta   90.00
_cell.angle_gamma   90.00
#
_symmetry.space_group_name_H-M   'P 1'
#
loop_
_entity.id
_entity.type
_entity.pdbx_description
1 polymer ?
#
loop_
_entity_poly.entity_id
_entity_poly.type
_entity_poly.pdbx_seq_one_letter_code
_entity_poly.pdbx_strand_id
1 'polypeptide(L)'
;MAKKIVVSLCGGTDSAYLSCLDAGIDVSKDGEYEYHTFETDKYASAVSRYQIPHAIHHGDANGWRELLGRDVFLLIAGFPCQPYSVAGKQLGTSDSRDLSEVMYDALEGLKPTHFLFENVVSNARHTWYDFIRCIRPDAEMYIHDSATVSAQSRKRVYITNVPHNELADKGIVLQDILEDDSMTDRDKSYCVDANYFKGGSMKMYFEKSRRQVVFNDKGHPHWDRCKQVGEADLKGYDIIKRVYSRHGKSPTLTTMQGGWRMPKVECGSIINRKINPDTGKRDDYNPDIKAEPRIEVRSDQKTGTLTTVQKDNVVVDHEQMYWRALTPLECERLQTLPDLWTQYGEFDHKHGYLGEV
;
A
#
# COMPACT_ATOMS: atom_id res chain seq x y z
N MET A 1 -28.72 -5.28 -33.62
CA MET A 1 -27.69 -4.22 -33.66
C MET A 1 -26.55 -4.70 -32.81
N ALA A 2 -25.30 -4.36 -33.16
CA ALA A 2 -24.16 -4.64 -32.25
C ALA A 2 -24.36 -3.82 -30.97
N LYS A 3 -23.97 -4.40 -29.80
CA LYS A 3 -24.00 -3.68 -28.53
C LYS A 3 -23.05 -2.50 -28.59
N LYS A 4 -23.37 -1.42 -27.89
CA LYS A 4 -22.42 -0.36 -27.59
C LYS A 4 -21.33 -0.91 -26.65
N ILE A 5 -20.17 -0.28 -26.65
CA ILE A 5 -19.05 -0.76 -25.86
C ILE A 5 -18.58 0.26 -24.83
N VAL A 6 -18.09 -0.25 -23.72
CA VAL A 6 -17.28 0.47 -22.74
C VAL A 6 -15.84 -0.02 -22.89
N VAL A 7 -14.89 0.91 -22.97
CA VAL A 7 -13.48 0.62 -23.21
C VAL A 7 -12.67 1.12 -22.02
N SER A 8 -11.86 0.25 -21.40
CA SER A 8 -10.92 0.56 -20.33
C SER A 8 -9.49 0.38 -20.83
N LEU A 9 -8.73 1.46 -20.97
CA LEU A 9 -7.32 1.45 -21.31
C LEU A 9 -6.48 1.51 -20.02
N CYS A 10 -5.48 0.62 -19.90
CA CYS A 10 -4.69 0.44 -18.68
C CYS A 10 -5.60 0.11 -17.48
N GLY A 11 -6.47 -0.88 -17.66
CA GLY A 11 -7.57 -1.21 -16.75
C GLY A 11 -7.14 -1.65 -15.35
N GLY A 12 -5.89 -2.12 -15.20
CA GLY A 12 -5.43 -2.69 -13.94
C GLY A 12 -6.26 -3.92 -13.58
N THR A 13 -6.78 -3.96 -12.35
CA THR A 13 -7.72 -5.00 -11.89
C THR A 13 -9.18 -4.70 -12.26
N ASP A 14 -9.39 -3.75 -13.17
CA ASP A 14 -10.69 -3.32 -13.71
C ASP A 14 -11.69 -2.79 -12.65
N SER A 15 -11.23 -1.96 -11.73
CA SER A 15 -12.13 -1.18 -10.85
C SER A 15 -13.11 -0.30 -11.64
N ALA A 16 -12.77 0.07 -12.88
CA ALA A 16 -13.63 0.78 -13.81
C ALA A 16 -14.93 0.00 -14.13
N TYR A 17 -14.85 -1.33 -14.21
CA TYR A 17 -16.01 -2.21 -14.38
C TYR A 17 -17.01 -2.06 -13.22
N LEU A 18 -16.52 -2.10 -11.98
CA LEU A 18 -17.36 -1.89 -10.79
C LEU A 18 -17.97 -0.49 -10.78
N SER A 19 -17.19 0.52 -11.14
CA SER A 19 -17.66 1.90 -11.22
C SER A 19 -18.77 2.07 -12.28
N CYS A 20 -18.70 1.34 -13.39
CA CYS A 20 -19.77 1.33 -14.39
C CYS A 20 -21.06 0.76 -13.82
N LEU A 21 -20.99 -0.40 -13.13
CA LEU A 21 -22.17 -1.01 -12.51
C LEU A 21 -22.78 -0.10 -11.44
N ASP A 22 -21.98 0.50 -10.59
CA ASP A 22 -22.44 1.44 -9.56
C ASP A 22 -23.09 2.69 -10.17
N ALA A 23 -22.64 3.13 -11.34
CA ALA A 23 -23.23 4.24 -12.09
C ALA A 23 -24.48 3.84 -12.91
N GLY A 24 -24.90 2.57 -12.85
CA GLY A 24 -26.05 2.07 -13.62
C GLY A 24 -25.74 1.80 -15.09
N ILE A 25 -24.45 1.74 -15.48
CA ILE A 25 -24.02 1.34 -16.82
C ILE A 25 -23.86 -0.19 -16.81
N ASP A 26 -24.85 -0.89 -17.36
CA ASP A 26 -24.91 -2.34 -17.29
C ASP A 26 -23.92 -3.02 -18.25
N VAL A 27 -22.72 -3.23 -17.75
CA VAL A 27 -21.60 -3.97 -18.39
C VAL A 27 -21.57 -5.44 -17.99
N SER A 28 -22.58 -5.95 -17.29
CA SER A 28 -22.68 -7.37 -16.92
C SER A 28 -22.76 -8.27 -18.16
N LYS A 29 -22.61 -9.58 -17.96
CA LYS A 29 -22.59 -10.58 -19.04
C LYS A 29 -23.74 -10.45 -20.02
N ASP A 30 -24.95 -10.20 -19.52
CA ASP A 30 -26.16 -10.05 -20.32
C ASP A 30 -26.60 -8.58 -20.44
N GLY A 31 -25.76 -7.67 -19.98
CA GLY A 31 -25.99 -6.24 -19.92
C GLY A 31 -26.10 -5.55 -21.28
N GLU A 32 -26.43 -4.25 -21.23
CA GLU A 32 -26.63 -3.41 -22.42
C GLU A 32 -25.32 -3.16 -23.18
N TYR A 33 -24.17 -3.12 -22.46
CA TYR A 33 -22.86 -2.77 -23.01
C TYR A 33 -21.92 -3.97 -22.97
N GLU A 34 -21.04 -4.10 -23.98
CA GLU A 34 -19.87 -4.98 -23.90
C GLU A 34 -18.72 -4.24 -23.20
N TYR A 35 -17.98 -4.92 -22.34
CA TYR A 35 -16.83 -4.37 -21.65
C TYR A 35 -15.52 -4.86 -22.27
N HIS A 36 -14.70 -3.93 -22.76
CA HIS A 36 -13.41 -4.18 -23.37
C HIS A 36 -12.30 -3.61 -22.49
N THR A 37 -11.29 -4.38 -22.16
CA THR A 37 -10.19 -3.95 -21.30
C THR A 37 -8.83 -4.23 -21.91
N PHE A 38 -7.90 -3.32 -21.69
CA PHE A 38 -6.51 -3.37 -22.12
C PHE A 38 -5.61 -3.27 -20.88
N GLU A 39 -4.87 -4.33 -20.57
CA GLU A 39 -3.94 -4.37 -19.46
C GLU A 39 -2.78 -5.33 -19.78
N THR A 40 -1.53 -4.86 -19.57
CA THR A 40 -0.31 -5.62 -19.83
C THR A 40 0.30 -6.27 -18.60
N ASP A 41 -0.02 -5.77 -17.40
CA ASP A 41 0.43 -6.41 -16.17
C ASP A 41 -0.26 -7.77 -16.01
N LYS A 42 0.54 -8.82 -15.95
CA LYS A 42 0.05 -10.20 -15.95
C LYS A 42 -0.81 -10.54 -14.72
N TYR A 43 -0.53 -9.94 -13.57
CA TYR A 43 -1.28 -10.19 -12.33
C TYR A 43 -2.60 -9.42 -12.35
N ALA A 44 -2.55 -8.14 -12.69
CA ALA A 44 -3.76 -7.33 -12.82
C ALA A 44 -4.71 -7.92 -13.85
N SER A 45 -4.20 -8.29 -15.03
CA SER A 45 -4.97 -8.95 -16.08
C SER A 45 -5.53 -10.32 -15.65
N ALA A 46 -4.78 -11.09 -14.85
CA ALA A 46 -5.27 -12.37 -14.33
C ALA A 46 -6.44 -12.18 -13.34
N VAL A 47 -6.36 -11.18 -12.47
CA VAL A 47 -7.47 -10.80 -11.57
C VAL A 47 -8.69 -10.41 -12.40
N SER A 48 -8.53 -9.51 -13.38
CA SER A 48 -9.62 -9.06 -14.23
C SER A 48 -10.31 -10.24 -14.96
N ARG A 49 -9.54 -11.17 -15.54
CA ARG A 49 -10.11 -12.38 -16.19
C ARG A 49 -10.91 -13.25 -15.23
N TYR A 50 -10.42 -13.43 -14.02
CA TYR A 50 -11.13 -14.20 -13.00
C TYR A 50 -12.43 -13.53 -12.56
N GLN A 51 -12.38 -12.24 -12.28
CA GLN A 51 -13.52 -11.49 -11.77
C GLN A 51 -14.56 -11.19 -12.87
N ILE A 52 -14.09 -10.96 -14.10
CA ILE A 52 -14.93 -10.53 -15.22
C ILE A 52 -14.69 -11.42 -16.45
N PRO A 53 -15.04 -12.71 -16.37
CA PRO A 53 -14.73 -13.68 -17.43
C PRO A 53 -15.46 -13.41 -18.75
N HIS A 54 -16.47 -12.55 -18.75
CA HIS A 54 -17.21 -12.14 -19.95
C HIS A 54 -16.66 -10.87 -20.60
N ALA A 55 -15.72 -10.16 -19.95
CA ALA A 55 -15.04 -9.03 -20.57
C ALA A 55 -14.14 -9.49 -21.73
N ILE A 56 -13.92 -8.59 -22.68
CA ILE A 56 -13.03 -8.84 -23.81
C ILE A 56 -11.67 -8.24 -23.47
N HIS A 57 -10.70 -9.12 -23.22
CA HIS A 57 -9.34 -8.76 -22.80
C HIS A 57 -8.41 -8.66 -24.02
N HIS A 58 -7.84 -7.48 -24.29
CA HIS A 58 -7.01 -7.20 -25.46
C HIS A 58 -5.49 -7.18 -25.19
N GLY A 59 -5.07 -6.93 -23.95
CA GLY A 59 -3.64 -6.79 -23.60
C GLY A 59 -3.13 -5.36 -23.74
N ASP A 60 -2.26 -5.07 -24.71
CA ASP A 60 -1.62 -3.75 -24.84
C ASP A 60 -2.61 -2.66 -25.29
N ALA A 61 -2.61 -1.52 -24.59
CA ALA A 61 -3.44 -0.38 -24.89
C ALA A 61 -3.24 0.19 -26.32
N ASN A 62 -2.08 -0.02 -26.95
CA ASN A 62 -1.82 0.32 -28.35
C ASN A 62 -2.75 -0.41 -29.34
N GLY A 63 -3.32 -1.55 -28.91
CA GLY A 63 -4.30 -2.33 -29.69
C GLY A 63 -5.68 -1.67 -29.83
N TRP A 64 -5.96 -0.54 -29.22
CA TRP A 64 -7.27 0.11 -29.25
C TRP A 64 -7.86 0.29 -30.66
N ARG A 65 -7.00 0.33 -31.71
CA ARG A 65 -7.39 0.46 -33.11
C ARG A 65 -8.26 -0.69 -33.63
N GLU A 66 -8.22 -1.85 -32.95
CA GLU A 66 -9.10 -2.99 -33.25
C GLU A 66 -10.59 -2.66 -33.03
N LEU A 67 -10.86 -1.63 -32.23
CA LEU A 67 -12.21 -1.17 -31.92
C LEU A 67 -12.71 -0.06 -32.87
N LEU A 68 -11.95 0.32 -33.88
CA LEU A 68 -12.38 1.31 -34.84
C LEU A 68 -13.69 0.87 -35.54
N GLY A 69 -14.65 1.83 -35.65
CA GLY A 69 -15.97 1.56 -36.23
C GLY A 69 -16.98 0.97 -35.24
N ARG A 70 -16.60 0.67 -33.98
CA ARG A 70 -17.54 0.30 -32.92
C ARG A 70 -18.20 1.56 -32.34
N ASP A 71 -19.41 1.41 -31.83
CA ASP A 71 -20.13 2.46 -31.08
C ASP A 71 -19.64 2.50 -29.64
N VAL A 72 -18.67 3.40 -29.35
CA VAL A 72 -18.06 3.52 -28.03
C VAL A 72 -18.88 4.47 -27.17
N PHE A 73 -19.57 3.93 -26.18
CA PHE A 73 -20.34 4.71 -25.21
C PHE A 73 -19.43 5.44 -24.22
N LEU A 74 -18.46 4.73 -23.63
CA LEU A 74 -17.56 5.28 -22.61
C LEU A 74 -16.12 4.77 -22.82
N LEU A 75 -15.17 5.70 -22.84
CA LEU A 75 -13.73 5.41 -22.83
C LEU A 75 -13.14 5.84 -21.49
N ILE A 76 -12.60 4.87 -20.75
CA ILE A 76 -11.94 5.10 -19.46
C ILE A 76 -10.45 4.83 -19.63
N ALA A 77 -9.56 5.65 -19.03
CA ALA A 77 -8.14 5.37 -18.99
C ALA A 77 -7.49 5.88 -17.70
N GLY A 78 -6.73 4.97 -17.06
CA GLY A 78 -5.82 5.27 -15.95
C GLY A 78 -4.37 5.07 -16.40
N PHE A 79 -3.84 5.96 -17.23
CA PHE A 79 -2.51 5.75 -17.81
C PHE A 79 -1.38 5.81 -16.79
N PRO A 80 -0.20 5.18 -17.07
CA PRO A 80 0.90 5.07 -16.11
C PRO A 80 1.32 6.40 -15.52
N CYS A 81 1.28 6.51 -14.19
CA CYS A 81 1.65 7.72 -13.46
C CYS A 81 3.16 7.87 -13.21
N GLN A 82 3.96 6.80 -13.42
CA GLN A 82 5.38 6.80 -13.11
C GLN A 82 6.18 7.91 -13.83
N PRO A 83 5.87 8.27 -15.09
CA PRO A 83 6.53 9.38 -15.76
C PRO A 83 6.35 10.73 -15.04
N TYR A 84 5.26 10.90 -14.30
CA TYR A 84 4.80 12.18 -13.76
C TYR A 84 4.75 12.23 -12.23
N SER A 85 4.82 11.10 -11.55
CA SER A 85 4.67 11.03 -10.09
C SER A 85 5.89 11.55 -9.35
N VAL A 86 5.68 12.20 -8.20
CA VAL A 86 6.74 12.65 -7.28
C VAL A 86 7.61 11.48 -6.78
N ALA A 87 7.08 10.27 -6.78
CA ALA A 87 7.83 9.07 -6.40
C ALA A 87 8.69 8.50 -7.55
N GLY A 88 8.49 8.98 -8.79
CA GLY A 88 9.23 8.58 -9.98
C GLY A 88 10.39 9.53 -10.33
N LYS A 89 10.99 9.30 -11.49
CA LYS A 89 12.06 10.16 -12.03
C LYS A 89 11.53 11.43 -12.68
N GLN A 90 10.24 11.58 -12.82
CA GLN A 90 9.54 12.72 -13.45
C GLN A 90 10.04 13.04 -14.87
N LEU A 91 10.31 12.01 -15.67
CA LEU A 91 10.82 12.16 -17.04
C LEU A 91 9.74 12.66 -18.03
N GLY A 92 8.47 12.68 -17.61
CA GLY A 92 7.34 13.12 -18.44
C GLY A 92 7.22 12.31 -19.72
N THR A 93 6.96 12.98 -20.84
CA THR A 93 6.83 12.37 -22.17
C THR A 93 8.11 11.70 -22.70
N SER A 94 9.26 11.89 -22.06
CA SER A 94 10.50 11.18 -22.40
C SER A 94 10.61 9.80 -21.74
N ASP A 95 9.66 9.41 -20.90
CA ASP A 95 9.62 8.08 -20.29
C ASP A 95 8.93 7.10 -21.25
N SER A 96 9.58 5.95 -21.51
CA SER A 96 9.03 4.91 -22.40
C SER A 96 7.70 4.30 -21.92
N ARG A 97 7.27 4.60 -20.70
CA ARG A 97 6.00 4.18 -20.11
C ARG A 97 4.90 5.22 -20.28
N ASP A 98 5.20 6.35 -20.89
CA ASP A 98 4.17 7.36 -21.16
C ASP A 98 3.23 6.87 -22.26
N LEU A 99 1.94 6.85 -21.94
CA LEU A 99 0.87 6.46 -22.85
C LEU A 99 -0.10 7.62 -23.12
N SER A 100 0.29 8.86 -22.84
CA SER A 100 -0.58 10.02 -23.06
C SER A 100 -0.98 10.17 -24.54
N GLU A 101 -0.04 9.94 -25.48
CA GLU A 101 -0.34 9.96 -26.92
C GLU A 101 -1.35 8.87 -27.31
N VAL A 102 -1.21 7.67 -26.76
CA VAL A 102 -2.14 6.55 -27.02
C VAL A 102 -3.57 6.92 -26.62
N MET A 103 -3.72 7.66 -25.51
CA MET A 103 -5.04 8.10 -25.06
C MET A 103 -5.62 9.20 -25.96
N TYR A 104 -4.81 10.16 -26.41
CA TYR A 104 -5.24 11.21 -27.32
C TYR A 104 -5.72 10.59 -28.65
N ASP A 105 -4.91 9.71 -29.22
CA ASP A 105 -5.23 8.98 -30.44
C ASP A 105 -6.51 8.15 -30.29
N ALA A 106 -6.65 7.44 -29.16
CA ALA A 106 -7.85 6.64 -28.90
C ALA A 106 -9.10 7.54 -28.74
N LEU A 107 -8.98 8.67 -28.05
CA LEU A 107 -10.07 9.62 -27.88
C LEU A 107 -10.54 10.19 -29.24
N GLU A 108 -9.59 10.58 -30.09
CA GLU A 108 -9.86 11.12 -31.43
C GLU A 108 -10.39 10.04 -32.37
N GLY A 109 -9.78 8.83 -32.36
CA GLY A 109 -10.12 7.76 -33.29
C GLY A 109 -11.43 7.05 -32.94
N LEU A 110 -11.67 6.74 -31.69
CA LEU A 110 -12.87 6.04 -31.24
C LEU A 110 -14.10 6.95 -31.10
N LYS A 111 -13.90 8.24 -30.90
CA LYS A 111 -14.97 9.26 -30.75
C LYS A 111 -16.05 8.82 -29.74
N PRO A 112 -15.69 8.46 -28.50
CA PRO A 112 -16.66 7.94 -27.55
C PRO A 112 -17.71 8.99 -27.19
N THR A 113 -18.92 8.56 -26.83
CA THR A 113 -19.95 9.46 -26.31
C THR A 113 -19.46 10.15 -25.04
N HIS A 114 -18.90 9.37 -24.12
CA HIS A 114 -18.33 9.84 -22.87
C HIS A 114 -16.89 9.34 -22.72
N PHE A 115 -16.08 10.08 -21.96
CA PHE A 115 -14.75 9.65 -21.58
C PHE A 115 -14.40 10.08 -20.17
N LEU A 116 -13.49 9.35 -19.52
CA LEU A 116 -12.97 9.65 -18.20
C LEU A 116 -11.50 9.22 -18.11
N PHE A 117 -10.61 10.18 -17.95
CA PHE A 117 -9.17 9.95 -17.80
C PHE A 117 -8.72 10.31 -16.40
N GLU A 118 -7.96 9.42 -15.76
CA GLU A 118 -7.45 9.60 -14.39
C GLU A 118 -5.94 9.61 -14.38
N ASN A 119 -5.36 10.47 -13.54
CA ASN A 119 -3.93 10.41 -13.22
C ASN A 119 -3.60 11.08 -11.87
N VAL A 120 -2.32 11.01 -11.48
CA VAL A 120 -1.82 11.74 -10.32
C VAL A 120 -1.87 13.25 -10.55
N VAL A 121 -2.06 13.99 -9.45
CA VAL A 121 -1.99 15.47 -9.51
C VAL A 121 -0.53 15.88 -9.73
N SER A 122 -0.21 16.30 -10.93
CA SER A 122 1.09 16.81 -11.36
C SER A 122 0.95 18.09 -12.16
N ASN A 123 2.05 18.78 -12.44
CA ASN A 123 2.01 19.98 -13.31
C ASN A 123 1.63 19.63 -14.75
N ALA A 124 1.87 18.42 -15.21
CA ALA A 124 1.51 17.95 -16.54
C ALA A 124 -0.02 17.92 -16.79
N ARG A 125 -0.84 17.95 -15.72
CA ARG A 125 -2.32 17.94 -15.84
C ARG A 125 -2.87 19.04 -16.74
N HIS A 126 -2.23 20.21 -16.76
CA HIS A 126 -2.67 21.32 -17.60
C HIS A 126 -2.39 21.03 -19.07
N THR A 127 -1.23 20.47 -19.40
CA THR A 127 -0.88 20.04 -20.75
C THR A 127 -1.85 18.95 -21.23
N TRP A 128 -2.14 17.94 -20.40
CA TRP A 128 -3.14 16.91 -20.76
C TRP A 128 -4.51 17.51 -21.02
N TYR A 129 -4.94 18.41 -20.15
CA TYR A 129 -6.23 19.07 -20.29
C TYR A 129 -6.33 19.90 -21.57
N ASP A 130 -5.30 20.68 -21.88
CA ASP A 130 -5.28 21.51 -23.09
C ASP A 130 -5.34 20.65 -24.35
N PHE A 131 -4.57 19.55 -24.43
CA PHE A 131 -4.62 18.61 -25.55
C PHE A 131 -6.00 17.95 -25.68
N ILE A 132 -6.56 17.46 -24.59
CA ILE A 132 -7.87 16.81 -24.60
C ILE A 132 -8.94 17.79 -25.03
N ARG A 133 -8.88 19.05 -24.59
CA ARG A 133 -9.84 20.08 -25.03
C ARG A 133 -9.74 20.44 -26.50
N CYS A 134 -8.60 20.27 -27.13
CA CYS A 134 -8.48 20.41 -28.57
C CYS A 134 -9.30 19.34 -29.33
N ILE A 135 -9.36 18.13 -28.79
CA ILE A 135 -10.14 17.00 -29.37
C ILE A 135 -11.59 17.03 -28.91
N ARG A 136 -11.79 17.33 -27.61
CA ARG A 136 -13.11 17.33 -26.94
C ARG A 136 -13.29 18.66 -26.19
N PRO A 137 -13.90 19.68 -26.86
CA PRO A 137 -14.16 21.00 -26.25
C PRO A 137 -15.07 20.95 -25.01
N ASP A 138 -15.85 19.88 -24.88
CA ASP A 138 -16.74 19.58 -23.74
C ASP A 138 -16.00 18.95 -22.52
N ALA A 139 -14.69 18.81 -22.58
CA ALA A 139 -13.88 18.31 -21.47
C ALA A 139 -13.84 19.28 -20.30
N GLU A 140 -13.96 18.74 -19.09
CA GLU A 140 -13.75 19.43 -17.81
C GLU A 140 -12.66 18.71 -17.00
N MET A 141 -12.02 19.45 -16.10
CA MET A 141 -10.97 18.92 -15.24
C MET A 141 -11.30 19.09 -13.76
N TYR A 142 -11.26 18.00 -13.02
CA TYR A 142 -11.53 17.96 -11.59
C TYR A 142 -10.37 17.38 -10.82
N ILE A 143 -10.23 17.78 -9.55
CA ILE A 143 -9.30 17.14 -8.62
C ILE A 143 -10.12 16.64 -7.43
N HIS A 144 -10.05 15.34 -7.20
CA HIS A 144 -10.68 14.71 -6.05
C HIS A 144 -9.66 14.07 -5.12
N ASP A 145 -9.97 14.10 -3.82
CA ASP A 145 -9.32 13.27 -2.83
C ASP A 145 -10.29 12.15 -2.43
N SER A 146 -9.88 10.90 -2.62
CA SER A 146 -10.71 9.77 -2.21
C SER A 146 -11.01 9.73 -0.70
N ALA A 147 -10.33 10.56 0.09
CA ALA A 147 -10.61 10.71 1.53
C ALA A 147 -12.07 11.03 1.85
N THR A 148 -12.82 11.62 0.91
CA THR A 148 -14.26 11.88 1.07
C THR A 148 -15.12 10.62 1.00
N VAL A 149 -14.65 9.57 0.34
CA VAL A 149 -15.45 8.35 0.08
C VAL A 149 -14.75 7.07 0.54
N SER A 150 -13.50 7.15 1.01
CA SER A 150 -12.73 6.02 1.52
C SER A 150 -11.86 6.41 2.71
N ALA A 151 -11.24 5.44 3.34
CA ALA A 151 -10.29 5.65 4.43
C ALA A 151 -8.89 6.07 3.95
N GLN A 152 -8.71 6.45 2.69
CA GLN A 152 -7.41 6.78 2.09
C GLN A 152 -7.38 8.20 1.55
N SER A 153 -6.34 8.98 1.87
CA SER A 153 -6.06 10.23 1.17
C SER A 153 -5.32 9.93 -0.13
N ARG A 154 -6.01 10.12 -1.26
CA ARG A 154 -5.51 9.83 -2.60
C ARG A 154 -6.03 10.89 -3.59
N LYS A 155 -5.28 11.96 -3.75
CA LYS A 155 -5.64 13.03 -4.71
C LYS A 155 -5.34 12.60 -6.13
N ARG A 156 -6.36 12.76 -7.00
CA ARG A 156 -6.26 12.46 -8.43
C ARG A 156 -6.89 13.57 -9.26
N VAL A 157 -6.35 13.75 -10.45
CA VAL A 157 -6.96 14.57 -11.49
C VAL A 157 -7.79 13.68 -12.39
N TYR A 158 -8.97 14.18 -12.73
CA TYR A 158 -9.89 13.57 -13.69
C TYR A 158 -10.14 14.58 -14.80
N ILE A 159 -10.04 14.11 -16.04
CA ILE A 159 -10.39 14.91 -17.23
C ILE A 159 -11.47 14.12 -17.96
N THR A 160 -12.66 14.71 -18.10
CA THR A 160 -13.86 13.99 -18.51
C THR A 160 -14.90 14.95 -19.07
N ASN A 161 -15.87 14.42 -19.83
CA ASN A 161 -17.12 15.09 -20.15
C ASN A 161 -18.33 14.49 -19.41
N VAL A 162 -18.08 13.58 -18.47
CA VAL A 162 -19.14 13.05 -17.60
C VAL A 162 -19.48 14.11 -16.57
N PRO A 163 -20.78 14.41 -16.35
CA PRO A 163 -21.21 15.37 -15.34
C PRO A 163 -20.66 15.00 -13.95
N HIS A 164 -20.22 16.00 -13.23
CA HIS A 164 -19.60 15.85 -11.94
C HIS A 164 -20.46 16.52 -10.85
N ASN A 165 -20.59 15.84 -9.71
CA ASN A 165 -21.21 16.39 -8.52
C ASN A 165 -20.18 16.41 -7.36
N GLU A 166 -20.33 17.34 -6.44
CA GLU A 166 -19.56 17.30 -5.19
C GLU A 166 -19.87 16.02 -4.44
N LEU A 167 -18.82 15.35 -3.99
CA LEU A 167 -18.93 14.13 -3.20
C LEU A 167 -19.15 14.49 -1.72
N ALA A 168 -20.22 13.99 -1.15
CA ALA A 168 -20.43 14.07 0.29
C ALA A 168 -19.39 13.23 1.03
N ASP A 169 -18.84 13.75 2.11
CA ASP A 169 -17.92 12.97 2.96
C ASP A 169 -18.70 11.84 3.64
N LYS A 170 -18.30 10.60 3.38
CA LYS A 170 -18.87 9.40 3.98
C LYS A 170 -18.36 9.16 5.42
N GLY A 171 -17.41 9.93 5.89
CA GLY A 171 -16.85 9.81 7.24
C GLY A 171 -16.05 8.52 7.50
N ILE A 172 -15.74 7.72 6.47
CA ILE A 172 -15.02 6.45 6.62
C ILE A 172 -13.59 6.71 7.10
N VAL A 173 -13.22 6.16 8.24
CA VAL A 173 -11.87 6.30 8.81
C VAL A 173 -11.05 5.02 8.69
N LEU A 174 -9.73 5.14 8.85
CA LEU A 174 -8.81 4.00 8.71
C LEU A 174 -9.15 2.85 9.67
N GLN A 175 -9.65 3.17 10.86
CA GLN A 175 -10.08 2.17 11.83
C GLN A 175 -11.23 1.28 11.31
N ASP A 176 -12.11 1.83 10.47
CA ASP A 176 -13.31 1.13 10.00
C ASP A 176 -12.99 -0.03 9.03
N ILE A 177 -11.81 0.00 8.41
CA ILE A 177 -11.44 -0.98 7.39
C ILE A 177 -10.53 -2.11 7.91
N LEU A 178 -10.10 -2.03 9.17
CA LEU A 178 -9.18 -3.00 9.74
C LEU A 178 -9.87 -4.35 10.00
N GLU A 179 -9.08 -5.43 9.86
CA GLU A 179 -9.52 -6.80 10.12
C GLU A 179 -9.39 -7.20 11.59
N ASP A 180 -8.67 -6.42 12.38
CA ASP A 180 -8.39 -6.70 13.79
C ASP A 180 -8.50 -5.43 14.66
N ASP A 181 -8.27 -5.58 15.96
CA ASP A 181 -8.27 -4.50 16.95
C ASP A 181 -7.02 -3.60 16.87
N SER A 182 -6.30 -3.59 15.75
CA SER A 182 -5.14 -2.69 15.59
C SER A 182 -5.57 -1.24 15.69
N MET A 183 -4.71 -0.43 16.28
CA MET A 183 -4.93 1.01 16.44
C MET A 183 -4.34 1.79 15.27
N THR A 184 -4.95 2.92 14.96
CA THR A 184 -4.45 3.85 13.96
C THR A 184 -4.03 5.16 14.62
N ASP A 185 -3.03 5.83 14.07
CA ASP A 185 -2.57 7.14 14.52
C ASP A 185 -3.19 8.28 13.71
N ARG A 186 -4.09 7.95 12.77
CA ARG A 186 -4.74 8.90 11.85
C ARG A 186 -6.06 8.37 11.33
N ASP A 187 -6.93 9.28 10.96
CA ASP A 187 -8.24 8.93 10.40
C ASP A 187 -8.16 8.45 8.95
N LYS A 188 -7.24 8.99 8.17
CA LYS A 188 -7.08 8.64 6.75
C LYS A 188 -5.69 8.08 6.47
N SER A 189 -5.63 6.92 5.84
CA SER A 189 -4.39 6.29 5.40
C SER A 189 -3.62 7.15 4.40
N TYR A 190 -2.30 7.00 4.39
CA TYR A 190 -1.51 7.40 3.22
C TYR A 190 -1.93 6.61 1.98
N CYS A 191 -1.73 7.21 0.82
CA CYS A 191 -2.02 6.55 -0.46
C CYS A 191 -1.26 5.22 -0.60
N VAL A 192 -1.99 4.14 -0.87
CA VAL A 192 -1.39 2.86 -1.25
C VAL A 192 -0.67 3.04 -2.58
N ASP A 193 0.62 2.75 -2.61
CA ASP A 193 1.46 2.86 -3.79
C ASP A 193 1.92 1.48 -4.30
N ALA A 194 2.39 1.44 -5.54
CA ALA A 194 2.85 0.22 -6.21
C ALA A 194 4.01 -0.51 -5.49
N ASN A 195 4.62 0.09 -4.46
CA ASN A 195 5.66 -0.54 -3.65
C ASN A 195 5.13 -1.11 -2.34
N TYR A 196 3.83 -1.06 -2.09
CA TYR A 196 3.25 -1.50 -0.83
C TYR A 196 3.45 -3.01 -0.60
N PHE A 197 3.54 -3.79 -1.67
CA PHE A 197 3.87 -5.23 -1.62
C PHE A 197 5.20 -5.54 -0.89
N LYS A 198 6.11 -4.58 -0.79
CA LYS A 198 7.36 -4.69 -0.02
C LYS A 198 7.15 -4.65 1.50
N GLY A 199 5.91 -4.52 1.94
CA GLY A 199 5.51 -4.44 3.35
C GLY A 199 5.72 -3.07 3.96
N GLY A 200 5.36 -2.96 5.23
CA GLY A 200 5.52 -1.75 6.03
C GLY A 200 6.99 -1.38 6.26
N SER A 201 7.23 -0.13 6.57
CA SER A 201 8.56 0.39 6.93
C SER A 201 8.39 1.64 7.76
N MET A 202 8.83 1.62 9.01
CA MET A 202 8.74 2.77 9.92
C MET A 202 9.45 4.01 9.35
N LYS A 203 10.58 3.82 8.66
CA LYS A 203 11.26 4.92 7.97
C LYS A 203 10.40 5.54 6.87
N MET A 204 9.79 4.71 6.03
CA MET A 204 8.91 5.22 4.96
C MET A 204 7.63 5.84 5.53
N TYR A 205 7.15 5.31 6.63
CA TYR A 205 5.96 5.80 7.31
C TYR A 205 6.18 7.19 7.91
N PHE A 206 7.17 7.34 8.80
CA PHE A 206 7.41 8.62 9.51
C PHE A 206 8.11 9.68 8.67
N GLU A 207 9.11 9.30 7.86
CA GLU A 207 9.92 10.28 7.14
C GLU A 207 9.37 10.63 5.75
N LYS A 208 8.60 9.72 5.13
CA LYS A 208 8.15 9.86 3.74
C LYS A 208 6.63 9.87 3.56
N SER A 209 5.86 9.74 4.64
CA SER A 209 4.40 9.67 4.59
C SER A 209 3.89 8.64 3.58
N ARG A 210 4.47 7.43 3.63
CA ARG A 210 4.18 6.32 2.72
C ARG A 210 4.12 5.01 3.48
N ARG A 211 3.48 4.00 2.86
CA ARG A 211 3.36 2.65 3.38
C ARG A 211 2.73 2.63 4.77
N GLN A 212 1.43 2.95 4.79
CA GLN A 212 0.62 2.95 6.00
C GLN A 212 0.92 1.72 6.84
N VAL A 213 1.05 1.93 8.14
CA VAL A 213 1.14 0.87 9.15
C VAL A 213 0.06 1.08 10.19
N VAL A 214 -0.29 0.03 10.88
CA VAL A 214 -1.19 0.04 12.03
C VAL A 214 -0.48 -0.58 13.23
N PHE A 215 -0.96 -0.31 14.42
CA PHE A 215 -0.28 -0.64 15.66
C PHE A 215 -1.16 -1.56 16.50
N ASN A 216 -0.58 -2.59 17.10
CA ASN A 216 -1.29 -3.48 18.02
C ASN A 216 -0.37 -3.92 19.15
N ASP A 217 -0.97 -4.47 20.20
CA ASP A 217 -0.26 -5.02 21.36
C ASP A 217 0.13 -6.50 21.17
N LYS A 218 -0.40 -7.16 20.14
CA LYS A 218 -0.28 -8.61 19.92
C LYS A 218 0.77 -8.99 18.86
N GLY A 219 1.26 -8.01 18.08
CA GLY A 219 2.08 -8.27 16.90
C GLY A 219 1.24 -8.77 15.71
N HIS A 220 1.89 -9.04 14.59
CA HIS A 220 1.22 -9.47 13.36
C HIS A 220 0.65 -10.91 13.51
N PRO A 221 -0.62 -11.17 13.17
CA PRO A 221 -1.24 -12.50 13.32
C PRO A 221 -0.53 -13.61 12.52
N HIS A 222 0.24 -13.27 11.51
CA HIS A 222 1.07 -14.21 10.73
C HIS A 222 2.52 -14.34 11.21
N TRP A 223 2.90 -13.70 12.32
CA TRP A 223 4.28 -13.68 12.79
C TRP A 223 4.53 -14.65 13.95
N ASP A 224 4.22 -15.89 13.69
CA ASP A 224 4.71 -17.03 14.45
C ASP A 224 6.22 -17.27 14.20
N ARG A 225 6.95 -16.27 13.68
CA ARG A 225 8.35 -16.33 13.28
C ARG A 225 9.25 -15.69 14.33
N CYS A 226 10.51 -16.12 14.32
CA CYS A 226 11.58 -15.47 15.09
C CYS A 226 11.69 -13.99 14.75
N LYS A 227 11.31 -13.11 15.67
CA LYS A 227 11.37 -11.66 15.44
C LYS A 227 12.71 -11.11 15.89
N GLN A 228 13.54 -10.64 14.96
CA GLN A 228 14.73 -9.88 15.28
C GLN A 228 14.33 -8.46 15.74
N VAL A 229 14.76 -8.06 16.93
CA VAL A 229 14.48 -6.75 17.52
C VAL A 229 15.71 -5.85 17.61
N GLY A 230 16.89 -6.41 17.36
CA GLY A 230 18.14 -5.65 17.40
C GLY A 230 19.34 -6.46 16.94
N GLU A 231 20.52 -5.86 17.08
CA GLU A 231 21.81 -6.47 16.80
C GLU A 231 22.74 -6.27 18.00
N ALA A 232 23.42 -7.35 18.39
CA ALA A 232 24.46 -7.31 19.40
C ALA A 232 25.78 -6.82 18.80
N ASP A 233 26.54 -6.00 19.55
CA ASP A 233 27.87 -5.56 19.13
C ASP A 233 28.88 -6.74 19.31
N LEU A 234 28.93 -7.61 18.32
CA LEU A 234 29.77 -8.77 18.24
C LEU A 234 30.56 -8.79 16.94
N LYS A 235 31.80 -9.23 16.98
CA LYS A 235 32.59 -9.51 15.78
C LYS A 235 32.11 -10.82 15.13
N GLY A 236 31.79 -10.81 13.85
CA GLY A 236 31.41 -12.01 13.10
C GLY A 236 30.24 -11.81 12.15
N TYR A 237 29.67 -12.91 11.69
CA TYR A 237 28.58 -12.92 10.72
C TYR A 237 27.27 -12.39 11.32
N ASP A 238 26.42 -11.82 10.49
CA ASP A 238 25.12 -11.25 10.83
C ASP A 238 24.26 -12.17 11.75
N ILE A 239 24.20 -13.45 11.45
CA ILE A 239 23.38 -14.42 12.19
C ILE A 239 23.72 -14.50 13.69
N ILE A 240 24.97 -14.25 14.08
CA ILE A 240 25.36 -14.29 15.50
C ILE A 240 25.11 -12.97 16.22
N LYS A 241 24.82 -11.91 15.49
CA LYS A 241 24.52 -10.57 16.03
C LYS A 241 23.03 -10.40 16.34
N ARG A 242 22.17 -11.18 15.76
CA ARG A 242 20.72 -11.00 15.85
C ARG A 242 20.22 -11.17 17.28
N VAL A 243 19.48 -10.17 17.76
CA VAL A 243 18.74 -10.18 19.02
C VAL A 243 17.27 -10.40 18.69
N TYR A 244 16.65 -11.33 19.38
CA TYR A 244 15.27 -11.74 19.11
C TYR A 244 14.33 -11.28 20.20
N SER A 245 13.08 -11.00 19.84
CA SER A 245 12.01 -10.74 20.78
C SER A 245 11.72 -11.99 21.62
N ARG A 246 11.44 -11.79 22.90
CA ARG A 246 10.94 -12.87 23.77
C ARG A 246 9.52 -13.33 23.40
N HIS A 247 8.77 -12.49 22.68
CA HIS A 247 7.45 -12.79 22.17
C HIS A 247 7.56 -13.33 20.74
N GLY A 248 7.54 -14.61 20.58
CA GLY A 248 7.63 -15.27 19.28
C GLY A 248 8.40 -16.57 19.34
N LYS A 249 8.48 -17.27 18.22
CA LYS A 249 9.25 -18.52 18.15
C LYS A 249 10.75 -18.24 18.22
N SER A 250 11.46 -19.06 18.99
CA SER A 250 12.91 -19.07 18.98
C SER A 250 13.43 -19.53 17.62
N PRO A 251 14.55 -18.98 17.12
CA PRO A 251 15.24 -19.60 16.00
C PRO A 251 15.65 -21.02 16.35
N THR A 252 15.89 -21.85 15.33
CA THR A 252 16.35 -23.23 15.52
C THR A 252 17.56 -23.27 16.45
N LEU A 253 17.44 -24.00 17.54
CA LEU A 253 18.55 -24.25 18.45
C LEU A 253 19.58 -25.13 17.73
N THR A 254 20.75 -24.57 17.47
CA THR A 254 21.89 -25.34 16.99
C THR A 254 22.55 -26.11 18.16
N THR A 255 23.52 -26.97 17.87
CA THR A 255 24.25 -27.76 18.86
C THR A 255 25.01 -26.92 19.90
N MET A 256 24.91 -25.60 19.88
CA MET A 256 25.47 -24.64 20.84
C MET A 256 26.98 -24.78 21.13
N GLN A 257 27.73 -25.42 20.25
CA GLN A 257 29.17 -25.66 20.41
C GLN A 257 30.00 -24.42 20.10
N GLY A 258 29.91 -23.40 20.96
CA GLY A 258 30.73 -22.19 20.87
C GLY A 258 30.27 -21.16 19.80
N GLY A 259 31.03 -20.07 19.66
CA GLY A 259 30.85 -19.07 18.59
C GLY A 259 29.62 -18.16 18.73
N TRP A 260 29.07 -17.96 19.93
CA TRP A 260 27.96 -17.02 20.19
C TRP A 260 26.64 -17.32 19.45
N ARG A 261 26.41 -18.57 19.09
CA ARG A 261 25.28 -19.02 18.28
C ARG A 261 23.95 -19.14 19.04
N MET A 262 23.93 -18.82 20.32
CA MET A 262 22.73 -18.85 21.16
C MET A 262 21.79 -17.69 20.77
N PRO A 263 20.47 -17.92 20.70
CA PRO A 263 19.50 -16.85 20.59
C PRO A 263 19.70 -15.83 21.73
N LYS A 264 19.66 -14.55 21.37
CA LYS A 264 19.82 -13.44 22.32
C LYS A 264 18.49 -12.74 22.49
N VAL A 265 18.21 -12.34 23.72
CA VAL A 265 17.06 -11.50 24.08
C VAL A 265 17.56 -10.24 24.79
N GLU A 266 16.77 -9.19 24.73
CA GLU A 266 17.11 -7.93 25.39
C GLU A 266 16.95 -8.09 26.89
N CYS A 267 18.01 -7.69 27.65
CA CYS A 267 18.07 -7.76 29.10
C CYS A 267 18.43 -6.40 29.68
N GLY A 268 17.97 -6.16 30.90
CA GLY A 268 18.30 -4.98 31.68
C GLY A 268 18.59 -5.33 33.14
N SER A 269 18.96 -4.34 33.92
CA SER A 269 19.15 -4.47 35.36
C SER A 269 18.32 -3.39 36.08
N ILE A 270 17.72 -3.75 37.20
CA ILE A 270 17.12 -2.76 38.10
C ILE A 270 18.23 -2.17 38.95
N ILE A 271 18.46 -0.87 38.75
CA ILE A 271 19.55 -0.17 39.47
C ILE A 271 18.94 1.10 40.10
N ASN A 272 19.29 1.34 41.37
CA ASN A 272 18.92 2.58 42.04
C ASN A 272 19.78 3.73 41.48
N ARG A 273 19.16 4.80 41.03
CA ARG A 273 19.82 5.99 40.48
C ARG A 273 19.31 7.27 41.13
N LYS A 274 20.24 8.19 41.38
CA LYS A 274 19.93 9.58 41.69
C LYS A 274 19.94 10.38 40.38
N ILE A 275 18.80 10.93 40.02
CA ILE A 275 18.66 11.74 38.81
C ILE A 275 18.28 13.14 39.22
N ASN A 276 19.03 14.13 38.76
CA ASN A 276 18.75 15.54 39.00
C ASN A 276 17.46 15.90 38.22
N PRO A 277 16.42 16.39 38.93
CA PRO A 277 15.12 16.68 38.33
C PRO A 277 15.17 17.79 37.27
N ASP A 278 16.12 18.75 37.44
CA ASP A 278 16.22 19.94 36.58
C ASP A 278 16.98 19.61 35.27
N THR A 279 17.95 18.72 35.35
CA THR A 279 18.83 18.41 34.21
C THR A 279 18.55 17.07 33.57
N GLY A 280 17.79 16.19 34.23
CA GLY A 280 17.55 14.82 33.81
C GLY A 280 18.80 13.92 33.80
N LYS A 281 19.94 14.42 34.31
CA LYS A 281 21.22 13.69 34.31
C LYS A 281 21.47 13.00 35.67
N ARG A 282 22.29 11.94 35.62
CA ARG A 282 22.72 11.23 36.80
C ARG A 282 23.56 12.15 37.72
N ASP A 283 23.25 12.14 39.03
CA ASP A 283 23.90 12.94 40.05
C ASP A 283 24.00 12.12 41.37
N ASP A 284 24.82 11.11 41.35
CA ASP A 284 24.96 10.15 42.47
C ASP A 284 25.58 10.78 43.76
N TYR A 285 26.23 11.92 43.60
CA TYR A 285 26.92 12.60 44.71
C TYR A 285 26.05 13.61 45.44
N ASN A 286 24.90 13.97 44.89
CA ASN A 286 24.00 14.93 45.54
C ASN A 286 23.22 14.26 46.69
N PRO A 287 23.42 14.69 47.96
CA PRO A 287 22.75 14.08 49.09
C PRO A 287 21.24 14.33 49.14
N ASP A 288 20.78 15.39 48.50
CA ASP A 288 19.38 15.82 48.53
C ASP A 288 18.50 15.03 47.54
N ILE A 289 19.12 14.31 46.60
CA ILE A 289 18.41 13.52 45.64
C ILE A 289 18.26 12.07 46.13
N LYS A 290 17.00 11.63 46.22
CA LYS A 290 16.67 10.27 46.59
C LYS A 290 16.97 9.29 45.40
N ALA A 291 17.63 8.18 45.70
CA ALA A 291 17.85 7.15 44.72
C ALA A 291 16.55 6.39 44.46
N GLU A 292 16.15 6.32 43.18
CA GLU A 292 14.97 5.58 42.72
C GLU A 292 15.36 4.38 41.86
N PRO A 293 14.64 3.25 41.95
CA PRO A 293 14.86 2.11 41.09
C PRO A 293 14.51 2.43 39.64
N ARG A 294 15.44 2.15 38.74
CA ARG A 294 15.25 2.31 37.28
C ARG A 294 15.73 1.06 36.56
N ILE A 295 15.04 0.77 35.46
CA ILE A 295 15.51 -0.31 34.57
C ILE A 295 16.52 0.33 33.59
N GLU A 296 17.75 -0.17 33.62
CA GLU A 296 18.77 0.21 32.65
C GLU A 296 19.01 -0.97 31.70
N VAL A 297 18.71 -0.74 30.43
CA VAL A 297 19.05 -1.66 29.36
C VAL A 297 20.52 -1.49 29.03
N ARG A 298 21.27 -2.58 29.05
CA ARG A 298 22.69 -2.52 28.74
C ARG A 298 22.94 -2.45 27.26
N SER A 299 23.72 -1.47 26.84
CA SER A 299 24.10 -1.29 25.43
C SER A 299 24.97 -2.44 24.89
N ASP A 300 25.67 -3.19 25.82
CA ASP A 300 26.47 -4.36 25.47
C ASP A 300 25.64 -5.66 25.38
N GLN A 301 24.32 -5.57 25.65
CA GLN A 301 23.35 -6.67 25.59
C GLN A 301 23.76 -7.91 26.40
N LYS A 302 24.49 -7.70 27.48
CA LYS A 302 24.87 -8.75 28.43
C LYS A 302 24.05 -8.62 29.70
N THR A 303 23.73 -9.72 30.34
CA THR A 303 23.22 -9.69 31.72
C THR A 303 24.26 -9.14 32.65
N GLY A 304 23.87 -8.50 33.76
CA GLY A 304 24.75 -8.24 34.87
C GLY A 304 25.27 -9.55 35.47
N THR A 305 26.27 -9.46 36.34
CA THR A 305 26.73 -10.62 37.11
C THR A 305 25.54 -11.20 37.86
N LEU A 306 25.34 -12.51 37.75
CA LEU A 306 24.35 -13.22 38.58
C LEU A 306 24.80 -13.13 40.02
N THR A 307 24.12 -12.31 40.80
CA THR A 307 24.31 -12.19 42.23
C THR A 307 23.34 -13.12 42.96
N THR A 308 23.56 -13.35 44.24
CA THR A 308 22.62 -14.10 45.08
C THR A 308 21.26 -13.42 45.22
N VAL A 309 21.14 -12.19 44.76
CA VAL A 309 19.88 -11.43 44.71
C VAL A 309 19.29 -11.52 43.30
N GLN A 310 18.43 -12.48 43.10
CA GLN A 310 17.85 -12.83 41.77
C GLN A 310 17.05 -11.70 41.10
N LYS A 311 16.65 -10.66 41.83
CA LYS A 311 15.79 -9.57 41.34
C LYS A 311 16.52 -8.47 40.56
N ASP A 312 17.83 -8.49 40.50
CA ASP A 312 18.60 -7.37 39.90
C ASP A 312 18.76 -7.50 38.38
N ASN A 313 18.50 -8.68 37.83
CA ASN A 313 18.49 -8.91 36.38
C ASN A 313 17.06 -9.14 35.91
N VAL A 314 16.59 -8.33 34.99
CA VAL A 314 15.26 -8.41 34.43
C VAL A 314 15.35 -8.56 32.92
N VAL A 315 14.42 -9.31 32.35
CA VAL A 315 14.13 -9.24 30.93
C VAL A 315 13.30 -8.00 30.76
N VAL A 316 13.81 -7.05 30.01
CA VAL A 316 13.09 -5.79 29.78
C VAL A 316 11.94 -6.07 28.84
N ASP A 317 10.74 -5.86 29.35
CA ASP A 317 9.54 -5.79 28.54
C ASP A 317 9.22 -4.31 28.40
N HIS A 318 9.67 -3.75 27.30
CA HIS A 318 9.00 -2.54 26.86
C HIS A 318 7.60 -2.98 26.45
N GLU A 319 6.55 -2.34 26.94
CA GLU A 319 5.22 -2.41 26.31
C GLU A 319 5.42 -1.92 24.86
N GLN A 320 5.82 -2.86 24.00
CA GLN A 320 6.09 -2.54 22.62
C GLN A 320 4.76 -2.54 21.90
N MET A 321 4.34 -1.37 21.47
CA MET A 321 3.40 -1.30 20.36
C MET A 321 4.08 -1.95 19.15
N TYR A 322 3.55 -3.07 18.72
CA TYR A 322 3.95 -3.69 17.46
C TYR A 322 3.26 -2.94 16.33
N TRP A 323 3.91 -2.92 15.19
CA TRP A 323 3.30 -2.39 13.99
C TRP A 323 3.25 -3.48 12.92
N ARG A 324 2.26 -3.39 12.06
CA ARG A 324 2.15 -4.20 10.86
C ARG A 324 1.78 -3.35 9.66
N ALA A 325 2.10 -3.85 8.47
CA ALA A 325 1.51 -3.35 7.25
C ALA A 325 0.00 -3.66 7.22
N LEU A 326 -0.73 -2.95 6.40
CA LEU A 326 -2.10 -3.32 6.06
C LEU A 326 -2.09 -4.66 5.32
N THR A 327 -3.12 -5.45 5.53
CA THR A 327 -3.31 -6.71 4.80
C THR A 327 -3.76 -6.42 3.36
N PRO A 328 -3.70 -7.40 2.45
CA PRO A 328 -4.28 -7.25 1.11
C PRO A 328 -5.76 -6.84 1.15
N LEU A 329 -6.55 -7.45 2.04
CA LEU A 329 -7.96 -7.15 2.22
C LEU A 329 -8.20 -5.70 2.69
N GLU A 330 -7.41 -5.21 3.65
CA GLU A 330 -7.46 -3.81 4.08
C GLU A 330 -7.05 -2.85 2.96
N CYS A 331 -6.11 -3.25 2.10
CA CYS A 331 -5.75 -2.48 0.90
C CYS A 331 -6.87 -2.44 -0.14
N GLU A 332 -7.62 -3.55 -0.33
CA GLU A 332 -8.80 -3.59 -1.19
C GLU A 332 -9.88 -2.64 -0.68
N ARG A 333 -10.20 -2.67 0.61
CA ARG A 333 -11.15 -1.77 1.27
C ARG A 333 -10.75 -0.30 1.13
N LEU A 334 -9.45 0.02 1.21
CA LEU A 334 -8.94 1.38 0.93
C LEU A 334 -9.18 1.82 -0.52
N GLN A 335 -9.13 0.88 -1.47
CA GLN A 335 -9.41 1.13 -2.88
C GLN A 335 -10.91 1.03 -3.22
N THR A 336 -11.77 0.84 -2.21
CA THR A 336 -13.22 0.60 -2.37
C THR A 336 -13.55 -0.60 -3.26
N LEU A 337 -12.66 -1.58 -3.31
CA LEU A 337 -12.90 -2.86 -3.96
C LEU A 337 -13.71 -3.79 -3.03
N PRO A 338 -14.49 -4.71 -3.58
CA PRO A 338 -15.07 -5.79 -2.80
C PRO A 338 -13.99 -6.61 -2.09
N ASP A 339 -14.29 -7.12 -0.92
CA ASP A 339 -13.40 -8.02 -0.19
C ASP A 339 -13.01 -9.22 -1.08
N LEU A 340 -11.74 -9.59 -1.05
CA LEU A 340 -11.16 -10.71 -1.81
C LEU A 340 -11.16 -10.51 -3.35
N TRP A 341 -11.34 -9.28 -3.83
CA TRP A 341 -11.33 -8.98 -5.27
C TRP A 341 -10.02 -9.36 -5.94
N THR A 342 -8.90 -9.16 -5.25
CA THR A 342 -7.55 -9.42 -5.80
C THR A 342 -6.96 -10.76 -5.37
N GLN A 343 -7.73 -11.62 -4.67
CA GLN A 343 -7.20 -12.85 -4.10
C GLN A 343 -6.85 -13.89 -5.17
N TYR A 344 -7.66 -14.00 -6.22
CA TYR A 344 -7.51 -15.00 -7.25
C TYR A 344 -7.33 -14.36 -8.63
N GLY A 345 -6.61 -15.06 -9.50
CA GLY A 345 -6.43 -14.66 -10.89
C GLY A 345 -6.45 -15.85 -11.84
N GLU A 346 -7.01 -15.65 -13.04
CA GLU A 346 -6.95 -16.61 -14.13
C GLU A 346 -5.81 -16.23 -15.07
N PHE A 347 -4.74 -17.03 -15.06
CA PHE A 347 -3.58 -16.87 -15.94
C PHE A 347 -3.82 -17.50 -17.29
N ASP A 348 -3.36 -16.86 -18.36
CA ASP A 348 -3.58 -17.26 -19.75
C ASP A 348 -3.20 -18.74 -20.00
N HIS A 349 -3.99 -19.48 -20.77
CA HIS A 349 -4.01 -20.95 -20.92
C HIS A 349 -2.69 -21.64 -21.30
N LYS A 350 -1.62 -20.91 -21.55
CA LYS A 350 -0.30 -21.54 -21.74
C LYS A 350 0.30 -22.14 -20.46
N HIS A 351 -0.25 -21.80 -19.29
CA HIS A 351 0.24 -22.27 -17.98
C HIS A 351 -0.86 -22.66 -16.98
N GLY A 352 -2.10 -22.72 -17.36
CA GLY A 352 -3.24 -23.46 -16.76
C GLY A 352 -3.43 -23.48 -15.25
N TYR A 353 -3.15 -22.41 -14.50
CA TYR A 353 -3.37 -22.39 -13.06
C TYR A 353 -4.28 -21.23 -12.64
N LEU A 354 -5.36 -21.57 -11.91
CA LEU A 354 -5.95 -20.69 -10.91
C LEU A 354 -4.92 -20.58 -9.78
N GLY A 355 -4.37 -19.41 -9.57
CA GLY A 355 -3.39 -19.15 -8.51
C GLY A 355 -3.82 -18.00 -7.64
N GLU A 356 -3.41 -18.02 -6.37
CA GLU A 356 -3.41 -16.82 -5.55
C GLU A 356 -2.44 -15.80 -6.18
N VAL A 357 -2.88 -14.54 -6.28
CA VAL A 357 -2.16 -13.44 -6.92
C VAL A 357 -1.32 -12.64 -5.93
#